data_ac283e56c6d61d5b84e4a4689ab07299
#
_entry.id   ac283e56c6d61d5b84e4a4689ab07299
#
_cell.length_a   1.000
_cell.length_b   1.000
_cell.length_c   1.000
_cell.angle_alpha   90.00
_cell.angle_beta   90.00
_cell.angle_gamma   90.00
#
_symmetry.space_group_name_H-M   'P 1'
#
loop_
_entity.id
_entity.type
_entity.pdbx_description
1 polymer ?
#
loop_
_entity_poly.entity_id
_entity_poly.type
_entity_poly.pdbx_seq_one_letter_code
_entity_poly.pdbx_strand_id
1 'polypeptide(L)'
;MSQENVEAIRTAIGSGPSALLAILDDEVEWDYVGAFPEVVSYHGPQQVGEFFREWMSGFDDFGFEAREIIDAGEAVAVHLHQWGRGKDTGAEVESRTWQVFTFRGDKVVHCRGYATKTEALEAVGLSE
;
A
#
# COMPACT_ATOMS: atom_id res chain seq x y z
N MET A 1 8.81 17.12 -2.62
CA MET A 1 7.72 17.75 -3.40
C MET A 1 6.76 16.67 -3.86
N SER A 2 5.48 17.03 -4.05
CA SER A 2 4.43 16.05 -4.28
C SER A 2 4.62 15.20 -5.54
N GLN A 3 5.10 15.81 -6.64
CA GLN A 3 5.33 15.06 -7.86
C GLN A 3 6.42 13.99 -7.69
N GLU A 4 7.44 14.30 -6.90
CA GLU A 4 8.49 13.34 -6.59
C GLU A 4 7.94 12.17 -5.77
N ASN A 5 7.00 12.46 -4.86
CA ASN A 5 6.36 11.42 -4.06
C ASN A 5 5.49 10.51 -4.93
N VAL A 6 4.74 11.08 -5.87
CA VAL A 6 3.94 10.31 -6.83
C VAL A 6 4.84 9.36 -7.63
N GLU A 7 5.97 9.87 -8.14
CA GLU A 7 6.89 9.05 -8.93
C GLU A 7 7.56 7.98 -8.09
N ALA A 8 7.90 8.30 -6.83
CA ALA A 8 8.49 7.32 -5.91
C ALA A 8 7.54 6.15 -5.69
N ILE A 9 6.25 6.43 -5.46
CA ILE A 9 5.23 5.39 -5.27
C ILE A 9 5.02 4.59 -6.55
N ARG A 10 4.91 5.26 -7.69
CA ARG A 10 4.70 4.58 -8.97
C ARG A 10 5.84 3.61 -9.25
N THR A 11 7.07 4.06 -9.08
CA THR A 11 8.25 3.23 -9.30
C THR A 11 8.31 2.07 -8.32
N ALA A 12 8.04 2.33 -7.04
CA ALA A 12 8.10 1.29 -6.02
C ALA A 12 7.07 0.20 -6.25
N ILE A 13 5.83 0.56 -6.56
CA ILE A 13 4.77 -0.42 -6.82
C ILE A 13 5.10 -1.24 -8.06
N GLY A 14 5.60 -0.58 -9.10
CA GLY A 14 5.98 -1.26 -10.34
C GLY A 14 7.19 -2.17 -10.20
N SER A 15 8.05 -1.92 -9.21
CA SER A 15 9.28 -2.71 -8.99
C SER A 15 9.11 -3.81 -7.95
N GLY A 16 8.06 -3.77 -7.15
CA GLY A 16 7.71 -4.83 -6.22
C GLY A 16 7.96 -4.51 -4.76
N PRO A 17 7.70 -5.49 -3.85
CA PRO A 17 7.73 -5.25 -2.41
C PRO A 17 9.06 -4.74 -1.86
N SER A 18 10.19 -5.22 -2.37
CA SER A 18 11.51 -4.76 -1.89
C SER A 18 11.72 -3.27 -2.15
N ALA A 19 11.27 -2.80 -3.32
CA ALA A 19 11.38 -1.39 -3.66
C ALA A 19 10.48 -0.54 -2.77
N LEU A 20 9.30 -1.04 -2.45
CA LEU A 20 8.38 -0.34 -1.55
C LEU A 20 8.98 -0.24 -0.15
N LEU A 21 9.56 -1.32 0.36
CA LEU A 21 10.22 -1.30 1.67
C LEU A 21 11.37 -0.27 1.72
N ALA A 22 12.08 -0.09 0.60
CA ALA A 22 13.21 0.82 0.55
C ALA A 22 12.84 2.29 0.72
N ILE A 23 11.60 2.67 0.47
CA ILE A 23 11.14 4.06 0.64
C ILE A 23 10.41 4.31 1.96
N LEU A 24 10.35 3.31 2.85
CA LEU A 24 9.72 3.47 4.15
C LEU A 24 10.68 4.13 5.14
N ASP A 25 10.16 5.06 5.93
CA ASP A 25 10.89 5.67 7.03
C ASP A 25 11.10 4.65 8.13
N ASP A 26 12.16 4.80 8.94
CA ASP A 26 12.43 3.91 10.05
C ASP A 26 11.29 3.88 11.07
N GLU A 27 10.51 4.96 11.14
CA GLU A 27 9.39 5.09 12.06
C GLU A 27 8.04 4.87 11.38
N VAL A 28 8.01 4.25 10.21
CA VAL A 28 6.78 4.04 9.47
C VAL A 28 5.73 3.29 10.29
N GLU A 29 4.49 3.73 10.18
CA GLU A 29 3.34 3.01 10.68
C GLU A 29 2.51 2.54 9.50
N TRP A 30 2.25 1.25 9.43
CA TRP A 30 1.49 0.64 8.35
C TRP A 30 0.23 0.04 8.95
N ASP A 31 -0.92 0.65 8.65
CA ASP A 31 -2.22 0.21 9.13
C ASP A 31 -2.91 -0.61 8.06
N TYR A 32 -2.91 -1.92 8.26
CA TYR A 32 -3.57 -2.84 7.34
C TYR A 32 -5.05 -2.97 7.71
N VAL A 33 -5.90 -2.72 6.73
CA VAL A 33 -7.36 -2.90 6.87
C VAL A 33 -7.73 -4.09 6.00
N GLY A 34 -8.02 -5.21 6.63
CA GLY A 34 -8.35 -6.45 5.94
C GLY A 34 -9.84 -6.61 5.71
N ALA A 35 -10.26 -7.86 5.51
CA ALA A 35 -11.65 -8.21 5.27
C ALA A 35 -12.54 -8.02 6.51
N PHE A 36 -11.95 -7.93 7.68
CA PHE A 36 -12.65 -7.72 8.94
C PHE A 36 -12.50 -6.27 9.37
N PRO A 37 -13.37 -5.77 10.26
CA PRO A 37 -13.32 -4.37 10.69
C PRO A 37 -12.08 -4.02 11.53
N GLU A 38 -11.29 -5.01 11.91
CA GLU A 38 -10.10 -4.77 12.71
C GLU A 38 -8.97 -4.19 11.88
N VAL A 39 -8.28 -3.20 12.45
CA VAL A 39 -7.09 -2.61 11.85
C VAL A 39 -5.88 -3.21 12.57
N VAL A 40 -4.94 -3.75 11.81
CA VAL A 40 -3.69 -4.27 12.36
C VAL A 40 -2.58 -3.32 11.96
N SER A 41 -1.83 -2.84 12.94
CA SER A 41 -0.76 -1.88 12.70
C SER A 41 0.60 -2.53 12.82
N TYR A 42 1.48 -2.20 11.88
CA TYR A 42 2.87 -2.64 11.87
C TYR A 42 3.76 -1.41 12.00
N HIS A 43 4.82 -1.51 12.77
CA HIS A 43 5.71 -0.39 13.05
C HIS A 43 7.13 -0.70 12.58
N GLY A 44 7.67 0.18 11.76
CA GLY A 44 9.01 0.07 11.22
C GLY A 44 9.11 -0.87 10.02
N PRO A 45 10.15 -0.67 9.18
CA PRO A 45 10.30 -1.46 7.95
C PRO A 45 10.44 -2.95 8.19
N GLN A 46 11.02 -3.36 9.32
CA GLN A 46 11.19 -4.78 9.61
C GLN A 46 9.85 -5.48 9.80
N GLN A 47 8.96 -4.89 10.59
CA GLN A 47 7.63 -5.47 10.81
C GLN A 47 6.80 -5.46 9.53
N VAL A 48 6.88 -4.39 8.76
CA VAL A 48 6.19 -4.31 7.47
C VAL A 48 6.72 -5.38 6.51
N GLY A 49 8.05 -5.58 6.49
CA GLY A 49 8.68 -6.60 5.67
C GLY A 49 8.24 -8.01 6.05
N GLU A 50 8.11 -8.28 7.34
CA GLU A 50 7.60 -9.57 7.82
C GLU A 50 6.15 -9.78 7.41
N PHE A 51 5.32 -8.75 7.50
CA PHE A 51 3.94 -8.78 7.03
C PHE A 51 3.88 -9.09 5.52
N PHE A 52 4.71 -8.44 4.72
CA PHE A 52 4.76 -8.70 3.28
C PHE A 52 5.16 -10.13 2.98
N ARG A 53 6.19 -10.65 3.65
CA ARG A 53 6.65 -12.02 3.45
C ARG A 53 5.56 -13.03 3.81
N GLU A 54 4.89 -12.81 4.93
CA GLU A 54 3.81 -13.69 5.36
C GLU A 54 2.65 -13.68 4.36
N TRP A 55 2.27 -12.49 3.90
CA TRP A 55 1.21 -12.35 2.91
C TRP A 55 1.59 -13.08 1.60
N MET A 56 2.80 -12.83 1.11
CA MET A 56 3.27 -13.43 -0.14
C MET A 56 3.44 -14.94 -0.05
N SER A 57 3.75 -15.47 1.14
CA SER A 57 3.95 -16.90 1.31
C SER A 57 2.69 -17.72 1.05
N GLY A 58 1.53 -17.11 1.11
CA GLY A 58 0.27 -17.79 0.82
C GLY A 58 -0.08 -17.88 -0.65
N PHE A 59 0.71 -17.28 -1.53
CA PHE A 59 0.37 -17.17 -2.95
C PHE A 59 1.50 -17.63 -3.86
N ASP A 60 1.09 -18.29 -4.96
CA ASP A 60 1.91 -18.47 -6.15
C ASP A 60 1.47 -17.40 -7.14
N ASP A 61 2.36 -16.90 -7.98
CA ASP A 61 2.02 -15.95 -9.05
C ASP A 61 1.15 -14.79 -8.59
N PHE A 62 1.72 -13.92 -7.77
CA PHE A 62 1.02 -12.71 -7.33
C PHE A 62 1.57 -11.47 -8.06
N GLY A 63 0.75 -10.43 -8.10
CA GLY A 63 1.17 -9.15 -8.67
C GLY A 63 0.39 -7.98 -8.10
N PHE A 64 0.92 -6.79 -8.37
CA PHE A 64 0.33 -5.53 -7.94
C PHE A 64 0.34 -4.55 -9.10
N GLU A 65 -0.67 -3.71 -9.16
CA GLU A 65 -0.76 -2.66 -10.17
C GLU A 65 -1.40 -1.43 -9.57
N ALA A 66 -0.80 -0.27 -9.78
CA ALA A 66 -1.41 1.00 -9.42
C ALA A 66 -2.30 1.44 -10.57
N ARG A 67 -3.60 1.45 -10.35
CA ARG A 67 -4.56 1.82 -11.40
C ARG A 67 -4.83 3.31 -11.45
N GLU A 68 -4.77 3.97 -10.30
CA GLU A 68 -4.95 5.40 -10.21
C GLU A 68 -4.07 5.93 -9.09
N ILE A 69 -3.41 7.05 -9.31
CA ILE A 69 -2.57 7.68 -8.30
C ILE A 69 -2.99 9.14 -8.21
N ILE A 70 -3.34 9.57 -7.00
CA ILE A 70 -3.82 10.92 -6.74
C ILE A 70 -2.82 11.64 -5.84
N ASP A 71 -2.31 12.76 -6.33
CA ASP A 71 -1.39 13.61 -5.58
C ASP A 71 -2.20 14.49 -4.62
N ALA A 72 -1.95 14.34 -3.33
CA ALA A 72 -2.62 15.12 -2.29
C ALA A 72 -1.61 15.91 -1.44
N GLY A 73 -0.49 16.33 -2.05
CA GLY A 73 0.55 17.09 -1.37
C GLY A 73 1.51 16.17 -0.63
N GLU A 74 1.46 16.17 0.69
CA GLU A 74 2.32 15.28 1.50
C GLU A 74 1.83 13.84 1.49
N ALA A 75 0.65 13.59 0.97
CA ALA A 75 0.09 12.23 0.86
C ALA A 75 -0.19 11.89 -0.60
N VAL A 76 -0.13 10.60 -0.89
CA VAL A 76 -0.45 10.06 -2.21
C VAL A 76 -1.47 8.94 -2.01
N ALA A 77 -2.62 9.06 -2.68
CA ALA A 77 -3.65 8.03 -2.64
C ALA A 77 -3.52 7.16 -3.88
N VAL A 78 -3.48 5.85 -3.68
CA VAL A 78 -3.27 4.88 -4.77
C VAL A 78 -4.40 3.88 -4.80
N HIS A 79 -5.02 3.71 -5.97
CA HIS A 79 -5.94 2.61 -6.21
C HIS A 79 -5.10 1.39 -6.61
N LEU A 80 -4.99 0.44 -5.71
CA LEU A 80 -4.12 -0.72 -5.86
C LEU A 80 -4.93 -1.94 -6.24
N HIS A 81 -4.54 -2.57 -7.33
CA HIS A 81 -5.08 -3.85 -7.77
C HIS A 81 -4.07 -4.92 -7.44
N GLN A 82 -4.49 -5.94 -6.72
CA GLN A 82 -3.65 -7.06 -6.31
C GLN A 82 -4.30 -8.35 -6.78
N TRP A 83 -3.48 -9.32 -7.19
CA TRP A 83 -3.97 -10.62 -7.58
C TRP A 83 -2.96 -11.70 -7.21
N GLY A 84 -3.45 -12.92 -7.09
CA GLY A 84 -2.58 -14.07 -6.81
C GLY A 84 -3.34 -15.36 -6.88
N ARG A 85 -2.60 -16.46 -6.79
CA ARG A 85 -3.16 -17.81 -6.72
C ARG A 85 -2.76 -18.40 -5.38
N GLY A 86 -3.74 -18.88 -4.60
CA GLY A 86 -3.48 -19.51 -3.32
C GLY A 86 -2.67 -20.79 -3.50
N LYS A 87 -1.60 -20.95 -2.72
CA LYS A 87 -0.72 -22.11 -2.81
C LYS A 87 -1.45 -23.43 -2.55
N ASP A 88 -2.26 -23.45 -1.51
CA ASP A 88 -2.90 -24.67 -1.05
C ASP A 88 -4.15 -25.04 -1.82
N THR A 89 -4.86 -24.04 -2.32
CA THR A 89 -6.17 -24.23 -2.97
C THR A 89 -6.14 -24.09 -4.47
N GLY A 90 -5.11 -23.41 -5.01
CA GLY A 90 -5.05 -23.05 -6.43
C GLY A 90 -6.08 -21.99 -6.82
N ALA A 91 -6.83 -21.45 -5.86
CA ALA A 91 -7.86 -20.47 -6.13
C ALA A 91 -7.24 -19.13 -6.54
N GLU A 92 -7.80 -18.53 -7.58
CA GLU A 92 -7.41 -17.19 -7.98
C GLU A 92 -8.11 -16.18 -7.08
N VAL A 93 -7.34 -15.23 -6.54
CA VAL A 93 -7.87 -14.18 -5.71
C VAL A 93 -7.49 -12.83 -6.30
N GLU A 94 -8.37 -11.87 -6.12
CA GLU A 94 -8.18 -10.52 -6.63
C GLU A 94 -8.75 -9.56 -5.61
N SER A 95 -8.04 -8.46 -5.36
CA SER A 95 -8.58 -7.40 -4.53
C SER A 95 -8.22 -6.05 -5.09
N ARG A 96 -9.06 -5.08 -4.80
CA ARG A 96 -8.84 -3.68 -5.14
C ARG A 96 -9.07 -2.87 -3.88
N THR A 97 -8.05 -2.13 -3.49
CA THR A 97 -8.10 -1.29 -2.30
C THR A 97 -7.52 0.07 -2.63
N TRP A 98 -7.79 1.02 -1.75
CA TRP A 98 -7.12 2.31 -1.80
C TRP A 98 -6.11 2.35 -0.67
N GLN A 99 -4.90 2.80 -0.99
CA GLN A 99 -3.82 2.94 -0.02
C GLN A 99 -3.41 4.41 0.01
N VAL A 100 -3.30 4.98 1.19
CA VAL A 100 -2.84 6.35 1.35
C VAL A 100 -1.45 6.31 1.98
N PHE A 101 -0.48 6.85 1.25
CA PHE A 101 0.92 6.93 1.68
C PHE A 101 1.21 8.37 2.08
N THR A 102 1.59 8.58 3.32
CA THR A 102 1.97 9.91 3.81
C THR A 102 3.48 9.98 3.88
N PHE A 103 4.04 11.04 3.34
CA PHE A 103 5.48 11.25 3.25
C PHE A 103 5.97 12.28 4.26
N ARG A 104 7.19 12.05 4.73
CA ARG A 104 7.99 13.05 5.42
C ARG A 104 9.31 13.13 4.67
N GLY A 105 9.51 14.23 3.92
CA GLY A 105 10.62 14.29 2.97
C GLY A 105 10.42 13.28 1.85
N ASP A 106 11.39 12.42 1.63
CA ASP A 106 11.36 11.42 0.58
C ASP A 106 10.98 10.01 1.07
N LYS A 107 10.56 9.89 2.35
CA LYS A 107 10.23 8.61 2.95
C LYS A 107 8.77 8.56 3.40
N VAL A 108 8.19 7.37 3.31
CA VAL A 108 6.82 7.11 3.75
C VAL A 108 6.83 6.91 5.26
N VAL A 109 6.06 7.73 5.99
CA VAL A 109 5.93 7.60 7.45
C VAL A 109 4.63 6.93 7.87
N HIS A 110 3.64 6.87 6.98
CA HIS A 110 2.36 6.25 7.29
C HIS A 110 1.73 5.70 6.02
N CYS A 111 1.15 4.53 6.12
CA CYS A 111 0.35 3.95 5.06
C CYS A 111 -0.90 3.35 5.68
N ARG A 112 -2.05 3.63 5.10
CA ARG A 112 -3.31 3.06 5.55
C ARG A 112 -4.19 2.67 4.36
N GLY A 113 -4.84 1.53 4.48
CA GLY A 113 -5.78 1.03 3.48
C GLY A 113 -7.19 1.53 3.71
N TYR A 114 -7.93 1.72 2.63
CA TYR A 114 -9.34 2.11 2.63
C TYR A 114 -10.08 1.26 1.61
N ALA A 115 -11.34 0.99 1.88
CA ALA A 115 -12.15 0.16 0.97
C ALA A 115 -12.63 0.94 -0.25
N THR A 116 -12.85 2.24 -0.12
CA THR A 116 -13.43 3.06 -1.19
C THR A 116 -12.58 4.30 -1.47
N LYS A 117 -12.74 4.82 -2.68
CA LYS A 117 -12.11 6.07 -3.09
C LYS A 117 -12.56 7.23 -2.21
N THR A 118 -13.85 7.30 -1.89
CA THR A 118 -14.41 8.36 -1.05
C THR A 118 -13.70 8.42 0.29
N GLU A 119 -13.54 7.26 0.95
CA GLU A 119 -12.85 7.20 2.24
C GLU A 119 -11.40 7.67 2.13
N ALA A 120 -10.70 7.23 1.08
CA ALA A 120 -9.31 7.62 0.86
C ALA A 120 -9.17 9.11 0.64
N LEU A 121 -10.05 9.70 -0.18
CA LEU A 121 -10.03 11.13 -0.46
C LEU A 121 -10.35 11.96 0.78
N GLU A 122 -11.33 11.53 1.57
CA GLU A 122 -11.67 12.21 2.83
C GLU A 122 -10.48 12.20 3.79
N ALA A 123 -9.74 11.09 3.84
CA ALA A 123 -8.58 10.96 4.72
C ALA A 123 -7.47 11.97 4.40
N VAL A 124 -7.38 12.42 3.15
CA VAL A 124 -6.37 13.39 2.72
C VAL A 124 -6.94 14.79 2.50
N GLY A 125 -8.20 15.01 2.93
CA GLY A 125 -8.83 16.33 2.86
C GLY A 125 -9.35 16.72 1.47
N LEU A 126 -9.53 15.74 0.59
CA LEU A 126 -10.08 15.98 -0.75
C LEU A 126 -11.50 15.46 -0.84
N SER A 127 -12.20 15.86 -1.89
CA SER A 127 -13.53 15.34 -2.21
C SER A 127 -13.58 14.99 -3.69
N GLU A 128 -14.50 14.10 -4.02
CA GLU A 128 -14.74 13.73 -5.41
C GLU A 128 -15.37 14.84 -6.24
#